data_c98c4a84455e9cee896dc36263497247
#
_entry.id   c98c4a84455e9cee896dc36263497247
#
_cell.length_a   1.000
_cell.length_b   1.000
_cell.length_c   1.000
_cell.angle_alpha   90.00
_cell.angle_beta   90.00
_cell.angle_gamma   90.00
#
_symmetry.space_group_name_H-M   'P 1'
#
loop_
_entity.id
_entity.type
_entity.pdbx_description
1 polymer ?
#
loop_
_entity_poly.entity_id
_entity_poly.type
_entity_poly.pdbx_seq_one_letter_code
_entity_poly.pdbx_strand_id
1 'polypeptide(L)'
;MSAKMQVEWNVTVVTARYRRAMASRKFFVGGNWKMNGDKKCLGELITSMNGAKVPANTEVVCGAPSIYLDFVRQKLDAKIGVAAQNCYKVAKGAFTGEISPAMIKDCGANWVILGHSERRHIFGESDELIGQKVAHALSEGLGVIACIGEKLDEREAGITDKVVFDQTKAIADNVKDWCKVVLAYEPVWAIGTGKTATPQQAQEVHEKLRCWLKTHVSEPVSQSTRIIYGGSVTGANCKDLACQPDVDGFLVGGASLKPEFLDIIQAKN
;
A
#
# COMPACT_ATOMS: atom_id res chain seq x y z
N MET A 1 21.73 -46.54 -1.30
CA MET A 1 21.89 -45.13 -1.67
C MET A 1 23.06 -44.54 -0.90
N SER A 2 24.06 -43.99 -1.60
CA SER A 2 25.29 -43.54 -0.96
C SER A 2 25.05 -42.19 -0.22
N ALA A 3 25.81 -41.93 0.85
CA ALA A 3 25.77 -40.68 1.61
C ALA A 3 25.91 -39.44 0.73
N LYS A 4 26.62 -39.55 -0.41
CA LYS A 4 26.78 -38.48 -1.41
C LYS A 4 25.44 -38.09 -2.08
N MET A 5 24.56 -39.05 -2.41
CA MET A 5 23.24 -38.78 -2.98
C MET A 5 22.29 -38.10 -1.96
N GLN A 6 22.40 -38.43 -0.67
CA GLN A 6 21.60 -37.84 0.39
C GLN A 6 21.95 -36.36 0.63
N VAL A 7 23.25 -36.00 0.52
CA VAL A 7 23.74 -34.62 0.65
C VAL A 7 23.29 -33.77 -0.55
N GLU A 8 23.37 -34.30 -1.77
CA GLU A 8 22.91 -33.58 -2.97
C GLU A 8 21.40 -33.36 -2.96
N TRP A 9 20.58 -34.34 -2.49
CA TRP A 9 19.15 -34.22 -2.31
C TRP A 9 18.78 -33.12 -1.29
N ASN A 10 19.49 -33.08 -0.16
CA ASN A 10 19.23 -32.07 0.86
C ASN A 10 19.61 -30.65 0.39
N VAL A 11 20.70 -30.49 -0.34
CA VAL A 11 21.11 -29.21 -0.91
C VAL A 11 20.09 -28.72 -1.96
N THR A 12 19.63 -29.62 -2.82
CA THR A 12 18.66 -29.28 -3.88
C THR A 12 17.28 -28.92 -3.30
N VAL A 13 16.83 -29.61 -2.25
CA VAL A 13 15.56 -29.31 -1.55
C VAL A 13 15.66 -28.02 -0.76
N VAL A 14 16.80 -27.75 -0.12
CA VAL A 14 17.04 -26.50 0.62
C VAL A 14 17.15 -25.33 -0.35
N THR A 15 17.84 -25.47 -1.48
CA THR A 15 17.92 -24.43 -2.52
C THR A 15 16.59 -24.20 -3.22
N ALA A 16 15.78 -25.25 -3.44
CA ALA A 16 14.43 -25.11 -3.98
C ALA A 16 13.47 -24.46 -2.99
N ARG A 17 13.56 -24.75 -1.69
CA ARG A 17 12.84 -24.05 -0.61
C ARG A 17 13.31 -22.60 -0.48
N TYR A 18 14.61 -22.33 -0.57
CA TYR A 18 15.16 -20.97 -0.59
C TYR A 18 14.74 -20.18 -1.85
N ARG A 19 14.74 -20.81 -3.02
CA ARG A 19 14.21 -20.19 -4.26
C ARG A 19 12.70 -19.97 -4.23
N ARG A 20 11.93 -20.81 -3.51
CA ARG A 20 10.49 -20.62 -3.32
C ARG A 20 10.18 -19.51 -2.27
N ALA A 21 11.11 -19.23 -1.35
CA ALA A 21 11.05 -18.10 -0.42
C ALA A 21 11.43 -16.76 -1.07
N MET A 22 12.08 -16.78 -2.23
CA MET A 22 12.28 -15.62 -3.10
C MET A 22 11.19 -15.52 -4.19
N ALA A 23 9.96 -15.92 -3.92
CA ALA A 23 8.84 -15.50 -4.76
C ALA A 23 8.83 -13.98 -4.77
N SER A 24 9.11 -13.37 -5.92
CA SER A 24 9.13 -11.92 -6.08
C SER A 24 7.82 -11.35 -5.51
N ARG A 25 7.92 -10.35 -4.63
CA ARG A 25 6.74 -9.67 -4.10
C ARG A 25 5.87 -9.20 -5.26
N LYS A 26 4.58 -9.53 -5.21
CA LYS A 26 3.63 -9.12 -6.23
C LYS A 26 3.56 -7.61 -6.28
N PHE A 27 3.76 -7.02 -7.45
CA PHE A 27 3.70 -5.58 -7.63
C PHE A 27 2.31 -5.05 -7.27
N PHE A 28 2.22 -3.94 -6.55
CA PHE A 28 0.96 -3.42 -6.03
C PHE A 28 0.72 -1.99 -6.50
N VAL A 29 -0.39 -1.73 -7.17
CA VAL A 29 -0.75 -0.38 -7.61
C VAL A 29 -2.07 0.03 -6.98
N GLY A 30 -1.98 0.91 -5.99
CA GLY A 30 -3.12 1.56 -5.35
C GLY A 30 -3.45 2.88 -6.04
N GLY A 31 -4.71 3.10 -6.39
CA GLY A 31 -5.22 4.40 -6.81
C GLY A 31 -5.99 5.04 -5.67
N ASN A 32 -5.52 6.17 -5.15
CA ASN A 32 -6.24 6.94 -4.15
C ASN A 32 -6.98 8.10 -4.85
N TRP A 33 -8.28 7.95 -5.02
CA TRP A 33 -9.12 8.97 -5.68
C TRP A 33 -9.37 10.20 -4.81
N LYS A 34 -9.00 10.13 -3.55
CA LYS A 34 -9.19 11.20 -2.56
C LYS A 34 -10.66 11.68 -2.53
N MET A 35 -10.89 12.96 -2.32
CA MET A 35 -12.23 13.55 -2.32
C MET A 35 -12.56 14.07 -3.73
N ASN A 36 -12.68 13.15 -4.70
CA ASN A 36 -12.97 13.50 -6.09
C ASN A 36 -14.05 12.58 -6.69
N GLY A 37 -14.74 13.11 -7.68
CA GLY A 37 -15.66 12.37 -8.54
C GLY A 37 -17.13 12.52 -8.17
N ASP A 38 -17.94 12.19 -9.14
CA ASP A 38 -19.37 11.94 -9.05
C ASP A 38 -19.68 10.61 -9.74
N LYS A 39 -20.92 10.15 -9.72
CA LYS A 39 -21.31 8.86 -10.33
C LYS A 39 -21.03 8.80 -11.85
N LYS A 40 -21.10 9.93 -12.56
CA LYS A 40 -20.82 9.98 -13.99
C LYS A 40 -19.32 9.81 -14.24
N CYS A 41 -18.51 10.68 -13.67
CA CYS A 41 -17.05 10.65 -13.84
C CYS A 41 -16.45 9.32 -13.35
N LEU A 42 -16.91 8.80 -12.19
CA LEU A 42 -16.45 7.50 -11.68
C LEU A 42 -16.91 6.35 -12.57
N GLY A 43 -18.11 6.43 -13.17
CA GLY A 43 -18.58 5.44 -14.14
C GLY A 43 -17.71 5.38 -15.40
N GLU A 44 -17.29 6.53 -15.92
CA GLU A 44 -16.38 6.63 -17.07
C GLU A 44 -14.98 6.07 -16.72
N LEU A 45 -14.44 6.44 -15.56
CA LEU A 45 -13.17 5.93 -15.05
C LEU A 45 -13.19 4.40 -14.88
N ILE A 46 -14.24 3.86 -14.27
CA ILE A 46 -14.43 2.41 -14.08
C ILE A 46 -14.50 1.68 -15.42
N THR A 47 -15.21 2.23 -16.41
CA THR A 47 -15.29 1.65 -17.75
C THR A 47 -13.90 1.55 -18.39
N SER A 48 -13.08 2.60 -18.27
CA SER A 48 -11.70 2.60 -18.75
C SER A 48 -10.85 1.55 -18.02
N MET A 49 -10.99 1.44 -16.71
CA MET A 49 -10.24 0.47 -15.90
C MET A 49 -10.65 -0.99 -16.16
N ASN A 50 -11.91 -1.25 -16.42
CA ASN A 50 -12.40 -2.59 -16.75
C ASN A 50 -11.81 -3.11 -18.07
N GLY A 51 -11.49 -2.21 -19.00
CA GLY A 51 -10.78 -2.52 -20.24
C GLY A 51 -9.27 -2.73 -20.07
N ALA A 52 -8.72 -2.44 -18.89
CA ALA A 52 -7.28 -2.52 -18.67
C ALA A 52 -6.77 -3.98 -18.68
N LYS A 53 -5.62 -4.19 -19.30
CA LYS A 53 -4.86 -5.44 -19.18
C LYS A 53 -4.02 -5.35 -17.89
N VAL A 54 -4.51 -5.93 -16.81
CA VAL A 54 -3.75 -6.03 -15.56
C VAL A 54 -2.76 -7.19 -15.66
N PRO A 55 -1.44 -6.95 -15.50
CA PRO A 55 -0.45 -8.03 -15.52
C PRO A 55 -0.70 -9.04 -14.42
N ALA A 56 -0.42 -10.33 -14.66
CA ALA A 56 -0.66 -11.41 -13.69
C ALA A 56 0.13 -11.23 -12.37
N ASN A 57 1.29 -10.58 -12.45
CA ASN A 57 2.16 -10.27 -11.31
C ASN A 57 1.87 -8.91 -10.65
N THR A 58 0.79 -8.22 -11.05
CA THR A 58 0.36 -6.94 -10.49
C THR A 58 -0.99 -7.08 -9.80
N GLU A 59 -1.11 -6.52 -8.61
CA GLU A 59 -2.36 -6.34 -7.89
C GLU A 59 -2.78 -4.87 -7.98
N VAL A 60 -4.02 -4.60 -8.35
CA VAL A 60 -4.56 -3.24 -8.48
C VAL A 60 -5.70 -3.05 -7.49
N VAL A 61 -5.68 -1.95 -6.75
CA VAL A 61 -6.70 -1.59 -5.76
C VAL A 61 -7.07 -0.11 -5.91
N CYS A 62 -8.36 0.22 -5.93
CA CYS A 62 -8.84 1.59 -6.05
C CYS A 62 -9.49 2.07 -4.76
N GLY A 63 -8.95 3.12 -4.18
CA GLY A 63 -9.46 3.78 -2.99
C GLY A 63 -10.50 4.85 -3.34
N ALA A 64 -11.76 4.55 -3.09
CA ALA A 64 -12.91 5.40 -3.41
C ALA A 64 -13.43 6.14 -2.17
N PRO A 65 -14.04 7.34 -2.34
CA PRO A 65 -14.82 7.98 -1.28
C PRO A 65 -15.90 7.05 -0.73
N SER A 66 -16.14 7.11 0.58
CA SER A 66 -17.03 6.16 1.28
C SER A 66 -18.44 6.08 0.68
N ILE A 67 -19.00 7.23 0.25
CA ILE A 67 -20.34 7.31 -0.38
C ILE A 67 -20.44 6.59 -1.72
N TYR A 68 -19.31 6.18 -2.32
CA TYR A 68 -19.26 5.51 -3.62
C TYR A 68 -18.74 4.07 -3.55
N LEU A 69 -18.42 3.54 -2.38
CA LEU A 69 -17.82 2.20 -2.25
C LEU A 69 -18.68 1.11 -2.91
N ASP A 70 -19.96 1.05 -2.55
CA ASP A 70 -20.90 0.08 -3.12
C ASP A 70 -21.08 0.29 -4.63
N PHE A 71 -21.27 1.53 -5.08
CA PHE A 71 -21.36 1.86 -6.50
C PHE A 71 -20.11 1.41 -7.28
N VAL A 72 -18.92 1.67 -6.75
CA VAL A 72 -17.66 1.28 -7.38
C VAL A 72 -17.53 -0.23 -7.42
N ARG A 73 -17.79 -0.93 -6.31
CA ARG A 73 -17.67 -2.39 -6.26
C ARG A 73 -18.62 -3.08 -7.24
N GLN A 74 -19.85 -2.59 -7.37
CA GLN A 74 -20.81 -3.19 -8.28
C GLN A 74 -20.45 -3.06 -9.76
N LYS A 75 -19.62 -2.07 -10.12
CA LYS A 75 -19.28 -1.76 -11.52
C LYS A 75 -17.86 -2.11 -11.92
N LEU A 76 -16.92 -2.07 -10.97
CA LEU A 76 -15.51 -2.36 -11.23
C LEU A 76 -15.30 -3.86 -11.37
N ASP A 77 -14.49 -4.28 -12.35
CA ASP A 77 -14.10 -5.69 -12.54
C ASP A 77 -13.57 -6.29 -11.23
N ALA A 78 -13.99 -7.52 -10.93
CA ALA A 78 -13.63 -8.22 -9.69
C ALA A 78 -12.13 -8.47 -9.54
N LYS A 79 -11.35 -8.44 -10.64
CA LYS A 79 -9.88 -8.52 -10.61
C LYS A 79 -9.22 -7.29 -9.99
N ILE A 80 -9.92 -6.16 -9.88
CA ILE A 80 -9.44 -4.93 -9.26
C ILE A 80 -10.08 -4.79 -7.89
N GLY A 81 -9.25 -4.68 -6.86
CA GLY A 81 -9.71 -4.47 -5.49
C GLY A 81 -10.31 -3.09 -5.28
N VAL A 82 -11.17 -2.98 -4.27
CA VAL A 82 -11.73 -1.70 -3.83
C VAL A 82 -11.30 -1.45 -2.39
N ALA A 83 -10.82 -0.24 -2.12
CA ALA A 83 -10.44 0.21 -0.79
C ALA A 83 -11.32 1.37 -0.33
N ALA A 84 -11.66 1.39 0.95
CA ALA A 84 -12.07 2.62 1.61
C ALA A 84 -10.85 3.50 1.90
N GLN A 85 -11.06 4.82 2.01
CA GLN A 85 -9.98 5.78 2.26
C GLN A 85 -9.73 6.04 3.75
N ASN A 86 -10.53 5.46 4.61
CA ASN A 86 -10.43 5.49 6.07
C ASN A 86 -11.42 4.50 6.68
N CYS A 87 -11.24 4.16 7.95
CA CYS A 87 -12.25 3.54 8.80
C CYS A 87 -11.96 3.86 10.27
N TYR A 88 -12.97 3.64 11.15
CA TYR A 88 -12.77 3.88 12.57
C TYR A 88 -12.29 2.63 13.32
N LYS A 89 -11.83 2.83 14.55
CA LYS A 89 -11.20 1.80 15.41
C LYS A 89 -12.16 0.87 16.13
N VAL A 90 -13.47 1.11 16.02
CA VAL A 90 -14.51 0.31 16.66
C VAL A 90 -15.61 -0.07 15.68
N ALA A 91 -16.34 -1.15 15.98
CA ALA A 91 -17.34 -1.71 15.08
C ALA A 91 -18.60 -0.83 14.95
N LYS A 92 -19.01 -0.14 16.02
CA LYS A 92 -20.21 0.71 16.07
C LYS A 92 -20.17 1.65 17.28
N GLY A 93 -20.99 2.68 17.28
CA GLY A 93 -21.12 3.61 18.40
C GLY A 93 -21.57 4.99 17.99
N ALA A 94 -21.46 5.95 18.92
CA ALA A 94 -21.82 7.36 18.73
C ALA A 94 -20.66 8.10 18.06
N PHE A 95 -20.38 7.76 16.79
CA PHE A 95 -19.29 8.31 15.98
C PHE A 95 -19.82 8.81 14.65
N THR A 96 -20.69 9.81 14.72
CA THR A 96 -21.37 10.38 13.53
C THR A 96 -20.36 10.80 12.47
N GLY A 97 -20.53 10.26 11.25
CA GLY A 97 -19.65 10.52 10.11
C GLY A 97 -18.58 9.44 9.87
N GLU A 98 -18.27 8.59 10.86
CA GLU A 98 -17.31 7.51 10.72
C GLU A 98 -17.94 6.25 10.08
N ILE A 99 -17.10 5.45 9.43
CA ILE A 99 -17.46 4.13 8.90
C ILE A 99 -16.63 3.05 9.58
N SER A 100 -17.23 1.88 9.80
CA SER A 100 -16.51 0.73 10.36
C SER A 100 -15.94 -0.19 9.28
N PRO A 101 -14.92 -1.01 9.60
CA PRO A 101 -14.46 -2.07 8.70
C PRO A 101 -15.56 -3.03 8.25
N ALA A 102 -16.53 -3.33 9.13
CA ALA A 102 -17.67 -4.18 8.77
C ALA A 102 -18.56 -3.54 7.69
N MET A 103 -18.81 -2.21 7.74
CA MET A 103 -19.54 -1.49 6.70
C MET A 103 -18.79 -1.51 5.36
N ILE A 104 -17.46 -1.41 5.39
CA ILE A 104 -16.62 -1.51 4.18
C ILE A 104 -16.79 -2.89 3.53
N LYS A 105 -16.76 -3.95 4.32
CA LYS A 105 -16.97 -5.32 3.82
C LYS A 105 -18.38 -5.55 3.29
N ASP A 106 -19.38 -4.98 3.92
CA ASP A 106 -20.78 -5.06 3.50
C ASP A 106 -20.97 -4.44 2.10
N CYS A 107 -20.24 -3.36 1.80
CA CYS A 107 -20.14 -2.80 0.44
C CYS A 107 -19.31 -3.67 -0.54
N GLY A 108 -18.78 -4.83 -0.12
CA GLY A 108 -17.94 -5.70 -0.93
C GLY A 108 -16.51 -5.21 -1.14
N ALA A 109 -16.09 -4.12 -0.49
CA ALA A 109 -14.70 -3.66 -0.51
C ALA A 109 -13.85 -4.52 0.44
N ASN A 110 -12.59 -4.75 0.08
CA ASN A 110 -11.71 -5.68 0.77
C ASN A 110 -10.39 -5.06 1.25
N TRP A 111 -10.21 -3.76 1.02
CA TRP A 111 -9.06 -2.98 1.44
C TRP A 111 -9.47 -1.68 2.15
N VAL A 112 -8.53 -1.12 2.92
CA VAL A 112 -8.64 0.23 3.48
C VAL A 112 -7.29 0.93 3.50
N ILE A 113 -7.26 2.23 3.18
CA ILE A 113 -6.11 3.12 3.32
C ILE A 113 -6.18 3.75 4.70
N LEU A 114 -5.13 3.61 5.51
CA LEU A 114 -5.04 4.15 6.86
C LEU A 114 -3.76 4.94 7.05
N GLY A 115 -3.83 6.00 7.86
CA GLY A 115 -2.67 6.83 8.19
C GLY A 115 -2.15 7.70 7.04
N HIS A 116 -2.96 7.92 5.99
CA HIS A 116 -2.59 8.82 4.90
C HIS A 116 -2.17 10.19 5.44
N SER A 117 -1.19 10.82 4.82
CA SER A 117 -0.61 12.11 5.27
C SER A 117 -1.67 13.18 5.52
N GLU A 118 -2.71 13.25 4.68
CA GLU A 118 -3.83 14.17 4.89
C GLU A 118 -4.58 13.88 6.20
N ARG A 119 -4.78 12.59 6.56
CA ARG A 119 -5.41 12.20 7.83
C ARG A 119 -4.56 12.57 9.03
N ARG A 120 -3.25 12.39 8.93
CA ARG A 120 -2.29 12.75 9.98
C ARG A 120 -2.21 14.26 10.20
N HIS A 121 -2.05 15.03 9.13
CA HIS A 121 -1.66 16.45 9.23
C HIS A 121 -2.83 17.43 9.12
N ILE A 122 -3.93 17.06 8.44
CA ILE A 122 -5.12 17.92 8.34
C ILE A 122 -6.16 17.55 9.40
N PHE A 123 -6.39 16.25 9.62
CA PHE A 123 -7.40 15.74 10.54
C PHE A 123 -6.82 15.32 11.90
N GLY A 124 -5.51 15.44 12.12
CA GLY A 124 -4.88 15.26 13.42
C GLY A 124 -4.87 13.81 13.93
N GLU A 125 -4.89 12.81 13.08
CA GLU A 125 -4.83 11.42 13.48
C GLU A 125 -3.43 11.05 14.02
N SER A 126 -3.37 10.62 15.28
CA SER A 126 -2.14 10.18 15.93
C SER A 126 -1.69 8.78 15.47
N ASP A 127 -0.41 8.47 15.65
CA ASP A 127 0.14 7.13 15.38
C ASP A 127 -0.59 6.04 16.16
N GLU A 128 -0.93 6.30 17.43
CA GLU A 128 -1.69 5.37 18.27
C GLU A 128 -3.07 5.09 17.69
N LEU A 129 -3.81 6.13 17.30
CA LEU A 129 -5.14 5.99 16.69
C LEU A 129 -5.05 5.19 15.38
N ILE A 130 -4.05 5.45 14.56
CA ILE A 130 -3.82 4.73 13.30
C ILE A 130 -3.52 3.26 13.58
N GLY A 131 -2.66 2.95 14.55
CA GLY A 131 -2.40 1.58 14.99
C GLY A 131 -3.67 0.83 15.41
N GLN A 132 -4.54 1.48 16.21
CA GLN A 132 -5.84 0.91 16.61
C GLN A 132 -6.77 0.66 15.42
N LYS A 133 -6.81 1.57 14.45
CA LYS A 133 -7.58 1.40 13.20
C LYS A 133 -7.07 0.22 12.38
N VAL A 134 -5.73 0.09 12.25
CA VAL A 134 -5.08 -1.04 11.56
C VAL A 134 -5.47 -2.37 12.23
N ALA A 135 -5.35 -2.45 13.56
CA ALA A 135 -5.72 -3.66 14.30
C ALA A 135 -7.17 -4.08 14.03
N HIS A 136 -8.11 -3.11 14.10
CA HIS A 136 -9.52 -3.42 13.89
C HIS A 136 -9.82 -3.80 12.44
N ALA A 137 -9.26 -3.09 11.45
CA ALA A 137 -9.43 -3.44 10.04
C ALA A 137 -8.93 -4.86 9.72
N LEU A 138 -7.77 -5.23 10.23
CA LEU A 138 -7.20 -6.57 10.06
C LEU A 138 -8.05 -7.65 10.77
N SER A 139 -8.56 -7.37 11.97
CA SER A 139 -9.42 -8.30 12.71
C SER A 139 -10.73 -8.61 11.97
N GLU A 140 -11.25 -7.64 11.23
CA GLU A 140 -12.40 -7.79 10.35
C GLU A 140 -12.04 -8.43 8.99
N GLY A 141 -10.76 -8.70 8.75
CA GLY A 141 -10.26 -9.39 7.56
C GLY A 141 -10.04 -8.50 6.34
N LEU A 142 -10.04 -7.18 6.48
CA LEU A 142 -9.62 -6.25 5.43
C LEU A 142 -8.11 -6.32 5.19
N GLY A 143 -7.68 -6.07 3.96
CA GLY A 143 -6.32 -5.66 3.66
C GLY A 143 -6.11 -4.19 4.02
N VAL A 144 -4.92 -3.84 4.48
CA VAL A 144 -4.59 -2.48 4.92
C VAL A 144 -3.44 -1.93 4.09
N ILE A 145 -3.64 -0.76 3.49
CA ILE A 145 -2.58 0.09 2.95
C ILE A 145 -2.24 1.09 4.04
N ALA A 146 -1.17 0.84 4.78
CA ALA A 146 -0.75 1.66 5.92
C ALA A 146 0.26 2.70 5.46
N CYS A 147 -0.11 3.98 5.52
CA CYS A 147 0.68 5.11 5.05
C CYS A 147 1.58 5.65 6.16
N ILE A 148 2.82 5.91 5.80
CA ILE A 148 3.87 6.50 6.64
C ILE A 148 4.65 7.51 5.81
N GLY A 149 5.25 8.51 6.45
CA GLY A 149 6.08 9.47 5.74
C GLY A 149 6.36 10.73 6.53
N GLU A 150 7.45 11.39 6.17
CA GLU A 150 7.95 12.59 6.80
C GLU A 150 7.54 13.85 6.05
N LYS A 151 7.43 14.95 6.78
CA LYS A 151 7.25 16.30 6.25
C LYS A 151 8.59 16.89 5.77
N LEU A 152 8.53 18.04 5.10
CA LEU A 152 9.72 18.72 4.56
C LEU A 152 10.68 19.15 5.68
N ASP A 153 10.18 19.78 6.73
CA ASP A 153 10.95 20.19 7.89
C ASP A 153 11.67 19.04 8.59
N GLU A 154 11.01 17.89 8.69
CA GLU A 154 11.58 16.66 9.27
C GLU A 154 12.69 16.08 8.38
N ARG A 155 12.52 16.16 7.04
CA ARG A 155 13.54 15.74 6.09
C ARG A 155 14.75 16.65 6.12
N GLU A 156 14.52 17.97 6.12
CA GLU A 156 15.59 18.98 6.19
C GLU A 156 16.36 18.90 7.52
N ALA A 157 15.69 18.52 8.61
CA ALA A 157 16.31 18.23 9.90
C ALA A 157 17.07 16.89 9.93
N GLY A 158 17.04 16.09 8.87
CA GLY A 158 17.73 14.78 8.80
C GLY A 158 17.11 13.70 9.67
N ILE A 159 15.84 13.82 10.08
CA ILE A 159 15.15 12.88 10.98
C ILE A 159 14.14 11.98 10.27
N THR A 160 14.20 11.87 8.92
CA THR A 160 13.32 11.00 8.11
C THR A 160 13.22 9.60 8.70
N ASP A 161 14.36 8.93 8.97
CA ASP A 161 14.39 7.57 9.48
C ASP A 161 13.64 7.45 10.80
N LYS A 162 13.88 8.39 11.73
CA LYS A 162 13.17 8.40 13.02
C LYS A 162 11.66 8.49 12.82
N VAL A 163 11.20 9.41 12.00
CA VAL A 163 9.75 9.63 11.77
C VAL A 163 9.10 8.39 11.17
N VAL A 164 9.65 7.86 10.07
CA VAL A 164 9.05 6.70 9.40
C VAL A 164 9.14 5.42 10.24
N PHE A 165 10.17 5.27 11.07
CA PHE A 165 10.31 4.13 11.97
C PHE A 165 9.34 4.21 13.16
N ASP A 166 9.15 5.38 13.76
CA ASP A 166 8.18 5.57 14.85
C ASP A 166 6.75 5.29 14.36
N GLN A 167 6.38 5.79 13.18
CA GLN A 167 5.11 5.52 12.54
C GLN A 167 4.94 4.02 12.21
N THR A 168 5.99 3.39 11.66
CA THR A 168 5.98 1.95 11.36
C THR A 168 5.86 1.12 12.63
N LYS A 169 6.52 1.52 13.71
CA LYS A 169 6.43 0.85 15.01
C LYS A 169 5.01 0.86 15.55
N ALA A 170 4.33 2.01 15.51
CA ALA A 170 2.94 2.12 15.96
C ALA A 170 2.00 1.19 15.18
N ILE A 171 2.26 0.99 13.88
CA ILE A 171 1.54 0.02 13.07
C ILE A 171 1.91 -1.41 13.50
N ALA A 172 3.21 -1.72 13.58
CA ALA A 172 3.72 -3.05 13.88
C ALA A 172 3.27 -3.59 15.24
N ASP A 173 3.20 -2.74 16.26
CA ASP A 173 2.70 -3.08 17.59
C ASP A 173 1.24 -3.58 17.56
N ASN A 174 0.52 -3.31 16.48
CA ASN A 174 -0.89 -3.66 16.26
C ASN A 174 -1.13 -4.73 15.19
N VAL A 175 -0.07 -5.23 14.54
CA VAL A 175 -0.16 -6.23 13.46
C VAL A 175 0.34 -7.58 13.91
N LYS A 176 -0.55 -8.59 13.89
CA LYS A 176 -0.18 -9.98 14.17
C LYS A 176 0.16 -10.76 12.90
N ASP A 177 -0.56 -10.49 11.83
CA ASP A 177 -0.38 -11.12 10.51
C ASP A 177 -0.14 -10.05 9.44
N TRP A 178 1.04 -10.08 8.84
CA TRP A 178 1.48 -9.12 7.83
C TRP A 178 1.03 -9.46 6.40
N CYS A 179 0.40 -10.63 6.19
CA CYS A 179 -0.01 -11.06 4.84
C CYS A 179 -0.97 -10.08 4.15
N LYS A 180 -1.74 -9.32 4.94
CA LYS A 180 -2.71 -8.34 4.44
C LYS A 180 -2.28 -6.88 4.65
N VAL A 181 -1.01 -6.64 4.94
CA VAL A 181 -0.47 -5.29 5.14
C VAL A 181 0.43 -4.91 3.98
N VAL A 182 0.20 -3.73 3.45
CA VAL A 182 1.07 -3.03 2.50
C VAL A 182 1.50 -1.73 3.16
N LEU A 183 2.79 -1.45 3.25
CA LEU A 183 3.29 -0.16 3.71
C LEU A 183 3.40 0.79 2.52
N ALA A 184 2.83 1.99 2.66
CA ALA A 184 2.95 3.05 1.65
C ALA A 184 3.81 4.18 2.21
N TYR A 185 5.01 4.34 1.65
CA TYR A 185 5.89 5.45 2.01
C TYR A 185 5.51 6.71 1.21
N GLU A 186 5.06 7.72 1.92
CA GLU A 186 4.65 9.02 1.39
C GLU A 186 5.65 10.10 1.79
N PRO A 187 6.62 10.49 0.93
CA PRO A 187 7.37 11.74 1.17
C PRO A 187 6.39 12.91 1.05
N VAL A 188 5.86 13.39 2.20
CA VAL A 188 4.76 14.37 2.25
C VAL A 188 5.12 15.64 1.49
N TRP A 189 6.40 16.03 1.52
CA TRP A 189 6.95 17.17 0.78
C TRP A 189 6.89 17.01 -0.75
N ALA A 190 6.68 15.79 -1.26
CA ALA A 190 6.56 15.50 -2.69
C ALA A 190 5.10 15.26 -3.13
N ILE A 191 4.11 15.42 -2.23
CA ILE A 191 2.70 15.19 -2.56
C ILE A 191 2.05 16.52 -2.96
N GLY A 192 1.61 16.63 -4.22
CA GLY A 192 0.87 17.81 -4.72
C GLY A 192 1.68 19.11 -4.79
N THR A 193 2.98 19.07 -4.59
CA THR A 193 3.85 20.25 -4.56
C THR A 193 4.57 20.49 -5.89
N GLY A 194 4.47 19.56 -6.85
CA GLY A 194 5.28 19.56 -8.06
C GLY A 194 6.71 19.06 -7.86
N LYS A 195 7.15 18.85 -6.61
CA LYS A 195 8.42 18.17 -6.32
C LYS A 195 8.24 16.65 -6.38
N THR A 196 9.26 15.94 -6.82
CA THR A 196 9.28 14.47 -6.83
C THR A 196 10.54 14.00 -6.13
N ALA A 197 10.44 12.94 -5.33
CA ALA A 197 11.63 12.25 -4.87
C ALA A 197 12.28 11.55 -6.07
N THR A 198 13.62 11.52 -6.10
CA THR A 198 14.32 10.71 -7.08
C THR A 198 14.10 9.24 -6.82
N PRO A 199 14.23 8.35 -7.82
CA PRO A 199 14.16 6.91 -7.60
C PRO A 199 15.12 6.42 -6.50
N GLN A 200 16.31 7.00 -6.43
CA GLN A 200 17.33 6.68 -5.40
C GLN A 200 16.87 7.10 -4.01
N GLN A 201 16.25 8.28 -3.87
CA GLN A 201 15.71 8.74 -2.59
C GLN A 201 14.55 7.84 -2.10
N ALA A 202 13.69 7.39 -3.02
CA ALA A 202 12.65 6.43 -2.69
C ALA A 202 13.26 5.09 -2.26
N GLN A 203 14.21 4.55 -3.03
CA GLN A 203 14.90 3.31 -2.74
C GLN A 203 15.56 3.32 -1.36
N GLU A 204 16.27 4.39 -1.02
CA GLU A 204 16.96 4.50 0.26
C GLU A 204 16.02 4.33 1.45
N VAL A 205 14.87 4.99 1.44
CA VAL A 205 13.90 4.87 2.55
C VAL A 205 13.22 3.50 2.54
N HIS A 206 12.89 2.95 1.37
CA HIS A 206 12.30 1.62 1.25
C HIS A 206 13.23 0.53 1.76
N GLU A 207 14.52 0.58 1.43
CA GLU A 207 15.54 -0.34 1.93
C GLU A 207 15.66 -0.26 3.46
N LYS A 208 15.72 0.96 4.02
CA LYS A 208 15.79 1.17 5.47
C LYS A 208 14.54 0.63 6.18
N LEU A 209 13.34 0.85 5.63
CA LEU A 209 12.09 0.27 6.15
C LEU A 209 12.13 -1.27 6.13
N ARG A 210 12.65 -1.86 5.06
CA ARG A 210 12.80 -3.30 4.96
C ARG A 210 13.79 -3.85 5.98
N CYS A 211 14.92 -3.18 6.18
CA CYS A 211 15.86 -3.51 7.23
C CYS A 211 15.23 -3.36 8.65
N TRP A 212 14.43 -2.32 8.86
CA TRP A 212 13.70 -2.13 10.10
C TRP A 212 12.74 -3.29 10.38
N LEU A 213 11.94 -3.70 9.39
CA LEU A 213 11.02 -4.86 9.49
C LEU A 213 11.79 -6.15 9.83
N LYS A 214 12.97 -6.35 9.24
CA LYS A 214 13.82 -7.51 9.53
C LYS A 214 14.25 -7.56 10.99
N THR A 215 14.63 -6.42 11.54
CA THR A 215 15.22 -6.32 12.89
C THR A 215 14.14 -6.32 13.96
N HIS A 216 12.99 -5.68 13.73
CA HIS A 216 11.98 -5.42 14.75
C HIS A 216 10.75 -6.34 14.65
N VAL A 217 10.53 -6.98 13.50
CA VAL A 217 9.44 -7.92 13.33
C VAL A 217 10.00 -9.33 13.04
N SER A 218 10.44 -9.59 11.82
CA SER A 218 11.13 -10.84 11.45
C SER A 218 11.67 -10.79 10.02
N GLU A 219 12.64 -11.66 9.72
CA GLU A 219 13.15 -11.87 8.35
C GLU A 219 12.03 -12.25 7.35
N PRO A 220 11.13 -13.22 7.63
CA PRO A 220 10.04 -13.56 6.71
C PRO A 220 9.12 -12.37 6.40
N VAL A 221 8.78 -11.55 7.39
CA VAL A 221 7.96 -10.34 7.20
C VAL A 221 8.69 -9.33 6.35
N SER A 222 9.96 -9.07 6.60
CA SER A 222 10.80 -8.19 5.79
C SER A 222 10.82 -8.61 4.31
N GLN A 223 10.91 -9.90 4.04
CA GLN A 223 10.98 -10.43 2.67
C GLN A 223 9.62 -10.42 1.95
N SER A 224 8.51 -10.57 2.67
CA SER A 224 7.18 -10.72 2.07
C SER A 224 6.34 -9.45 2.04
N THR A 225 6.57 -8.51 2.97
CA THR A 225 5.79 -7.27 3.03
C THR A 225 6.10 -6.38 1.84
N ARG A 226 5.05 -5.95 1.17
CA ARG A 226 5.15 -4.99 0.06
C ARG A 226 5.31 -3.58 0.63
N ILE A 227 6.32 -2.86 0.14
CA ILE A 227 6.57 -1.45 0.46
C ILE A 227 6.39 -0.67 -0.82
N ILE A 228 5.37 0.17 -0.90
CA ILE A 228 4.99 0.91 -2.10
C ILE A 228 5.29 2.40 -1.94
N TYR A 229 5.62 3.05 -3.03
CA TYR A 229 5.93 4.48 -3.05
C TYR A 229 4.66 5.31 -3.26
N GLY A 230 4.38 6.24 -2.34
CA GLY A 230 3.17 7.09 -2.32
C GLY A 230 3.42 8.56 -2.62
N GLY A 231 4.58 8.93 -3.15
CA GLY A 231 4.84 10.28 -3.63
C GLY A 231 4.23 10.54 -5.01
N SER A 232 4.74 11.56 -5.71
CA SER A 232 4.26 11.91 -7.05
C SER A 232 4.68 10.85 -8.07
N VAL A 233 3.71 10.05 -8.54
CA VAL A 233 3.90 9.04 -9.59
C VAL A 233 3.08 9.43 -10.81
N THR A 234 3.71 9.38 -11.98
CA THR A 234 3.13 9.68 -13.29
C THR A 234 3.50 8.57 -14.29
N GLY A 235 2.84 8.53 -15.45
CA GLY A 235 3.22 7.63 -16.54
C GLY A 235 4.67 7.80 -17.00
N ALA A 236 5.23 9.02 -16.85
CA ALA A 236 6.59 9.34 -17.27
C ALA A 236 7.68 8.80 -16.32
N ASN A 237 7.43 8.77 -15.00
CA ASN A 237 8.45 8.39 -14.01
C ASN A 237 8.25 7.00 -13.38
N CYS A 238 7.10 6.38 -13.61
CA CYS A 238 6.74 5.13 -12.94
C CYS A 238 7.71 3.97 -13.22
N LYS A 239 8.27 3.88 -14.44
CA LYS A 239 9.20 2.80 -14.80
C LYS A 239 10.53 2.91 -14.05
N ASP A 240 11.09 4.10 -13.93
CA ASP A 240 12.34 4.33 -13.22
C ASP A 240 12.19 4.03 -11.71
N LEU A 241 11.05 4.41 -11.13
CA LEU A 241 10.70 4.07 -9.75
C LEU A 241 10.49 2.55 -9.58
N ALA A 242 9.79 1.89 -10.52
CA ALA A 242 9.53 0.46 -10.49
C ALA A 242 10.79 -0.40 -10.66
N CYS A 243 11.86 0.14 -11.24
CA CYS A 243 13.16 -0.54 -11.36
C CYS A 243 13.89 -0.66 -10.01
N GLN A 244 13.52 0.11 -8.99
CA GLN A 244 14.17 0.06 -7.68
C GLN A 244 13.85 -1.27 -6.97
N PRO A 245 14.85 -1.95 -6.36
CA PRO A 245 14.69 -3.30 -5.83
C PRO A 245 13.72 -3.42 -4.66
N ASP A 246 13.55 -2.35 -3.86
CA ASP A 246 12.66 -2.34 -2.70
C ASP A 246 11.37 -1.56 -2.91
N VAL A 247 11.13 -1.04 -4.12
CA VAL A 247 9.86 -0.43 -4.50
C VAL A 247 8.94 -1.51 -5.09
N ASP A 248 7.98 -1.96 -4.30
CA ASP A 248 7.06 -3.04 -4.66
C ASP A 248 5.76 -2.53 -5.30
N GLY A 249 5.70 -1.26 -5.67
CA GLY A 249 4.54 -0.66 -6.29
C GLY A 249 4.32 0.79 -5.91
N PHE A 250 3.08 1.24 -6.08
CA PHE A 250 2.72 2.64 -5.94
C PHE A 250 1.39 2.85 -5.22
N LEU A 251 1.28 3.95 -4.47
CA LEU A 251 0.00 4.54 -4.07
C LEU A 251 -0.15 5.86 -4.83
N VAL A 252 -0.99 5.86 -5.86
CA VAL A 252 -1.11 6.93 -6.85
C VAL A 252 -2.27 7.87 -6.50
N GLY A 253 -2.00 9.15 -6.35
CA GLY A 253 -3.02 10.18 -6.14
C GLY A 253 -3.67 10.63 -7.45
N GLY A 254 -3.51 11.90 -7.84
CA GLY A 254 -4.20 12.53 -8.96
C GLY A 254 -4.07 11.81 -10.30
N ALA A 255 -2.94 11.17 -10.59
CA ALA A 255 -2.76 10.38 -11.81
C ALA A 255 -3.68 9.14 -11.86
N SER A 256 -4.20 8.67 -10.72
CA SER A 256 -5.16 7.55 -10.68
C SER A 256 -6.54 7.89 -11.23
N LEU A 257 -6.82 9.17 -11.45
CA LEU A 257 -8.05 9.68 -12.07
C LEU A 257 -7.87 9.97 -13.57
N LYS A 258 -6.71 9.67 -14.14
CA LYS A 258 -6.34 9.99 -15.52
C LYS A 258 -6.03 8.71 -16.31
N PRO A 259 -6.08 8.77 -17.66
CA PRO A 259 -5.73 7.63 -18.51
C PRO A 259 -4.33 7.06 -18.27
N GLU A 260 -3.35 7.89 -17.89
CA GLU A 260 -1.99 7.47 -17.57
C GLU A 260 -1.89 6.46 -16.40
N PHE A 261 -2.97 6.27 -15.63
CA PHE A 261 -3.01 5.25 -14.59
C PHE A 261 -2.83 3.84 -15.16
N LEU A 262 -3.28 3.61 -16.40
CA LEU A 262 -3.11 2.32 -17.08
C LEU A 262 -1.64 2.04 -17.40
N ASP A 263 -0.84 3.07 -17.70
CA ASP A 263 0.60 2.94 -17.91
C ASP A 263 1.31 2.64 -16.58
N ILE A 264 0.87 3.29 -15.50
CA ILE A 264 1.42 3.06 -14.15
C ILE A 264 1.15 1.62 -13.68
N ILE A 265 -0.02 1.04 -13.97
CA ILE A 265 -0.35 -0.37 -13.68
C ILE A 265 0.64 -1.32 -14.37
N GLN A 266 1.19 -0.93 -15.51
CA GLN A 266 2.10 -1.73 -16.31
C GLN A 266 3.60 -1.40 -16.08
N ALA A 267 3.93 -0.56 -15.10
CA ALA A 267 5.29 -0.05 -14.90
C ALA A 267 6.36 -1.15 -14.70
N LYS A 268 5.99 -2.33 -14.22
CA LYS A 268 6.91 -3.46 -13.95
C LYS A 268 7.05 -4.45 -15.13
N ASN A 269 6.42 -4.17 -16.26
CA ASN A 269 6.46 -5.03 -17.48
C ASN A 269 7.50 -4.53 -18.48
#